data_501fef0d8a1bbc5e6ac2f5a5ed791a97
#
_entry.id   501fef0d8a1bbc5e6ac2f5a5ed791a97
#
_cell.length_a   1.000
_cell.length_b   1.000
_cell.length_c   1.000
_cell.angle_alpha   90.00
_cell.angle_beta   90.00
_cell.angle_gamma   90.00
#
_symmetry.space_group_name_H-M   'P 1'
#
loop_
_entity.id
_entity.type
_entity.pdbx_description
1 polymer ?
#
loop_
_entity_poly.entity_id
_entity_poly.type
_entity_poly.pdbx_seq_one_letter_code
_entity_poly.pdbx_strand_id
1 'polypeptide(L)'
;MYPITDMAMELKTGSIRRKTEHTVRTDITLDEKDARRLGKAQGTYITVEADADADNDELVCSLADGLKETSGRADKVLVVGLGNPHLTADMLGNLVTDKIETGERIKALRPSVTGVTGIESFDVVKGVCNVIKPDVVVAVDSLASATVSRIGRAFQICSSGITPGSGVGNHRIRLCYETLGVKVVSIGVPLVVYASTIAEECGGKPDGKLSELIVTPKDIDYLVDRCAEVISKALSKAFVT
;
A
#
# COMPACT_ATOMS: atom_id res chain seq x y z
N MET A 1 -24.04 -1.92 -2.80
CA MET A 1 -22.83 -2.69 -2.46
C MET A 1 -21.66 -1.71 -2.52
N TYR A 2 -20.71 -1.77 -1.58
CA TYR A 2 -19.50 -0.92 -1.70
C TYR A 2 -18.62 -1.46 -2.82
N PRO A 3 -17.88 -0.59 -3.53
CA PRO A 3 -16.93 -1.03 -4.55
C PRO A 3 -15.82 -1.87 -3.94
N ILE A 4 -15.28 -2.81 -4.71
CA ILE A 4 -14.11 -3.61 -4.30
C ILE A 4 -12.87 -2.73 -4.46
N THR A 5 -12.29 -2.29 -3.33
CA THR A 5 -11.13 -1.39 -3.32
C THR A 5 -10.36 -1.49 -2.03
N ASP A 6 -9.05 -1.25 -2.08
CA ASP A 6 -8.19 -1.05 -0.92
C ASP A 6 -8.10 0.42 -0.50
N MET A 7 -8.53 1.34 -1.37
CA MET A 7 -8.41 2.78 -1.15
C MET A 7 -9.51 3.29 -0.21
N ALA A 8 -9.12 3.81 0.96
CA ALA A 8 -10.06 4.37 1.93
C ALA A 8 -10.81 5.60 1.40
N MET A 9 -10.15 6.40 0.56
CA MET A 9 -10.72 7.61 -0.02
C MET A 9 -11.86 7.35 -1.01
N GLU A 10 -11.98 6.13 -1.53
CA GLU A 10 -13.09 5.71 -2.40
C GLU A 10 -14.34 5.31 -1.61
N LEU A 11 -14.19 5.13 -0.30
CA LEU A 11 -15.25 4.70 0.61
C LEU A 11 -15.72 5.80 1.56
N LYS A 12 -14.88 6.81 1.83
CA LYS A 12 -15.16 7.93 2.72
C LYS A 12 -14.47 9.18 2.24
N THR A 13 -15.18 10.30 2.24
CA THR A 13 -14.58 11.61 1.96
C THR A 13 -13.60 12.00 3.05
N GLY A 14 -12.41 12.40 2.64
CA GLY A 14 -11.35 12.86 3.52
C GLY A 14 -11.21 14.38 3.58
N SER A 15 -10.29 14.84 4.42
CA SER A 15 -9.87 16.23 4.48
C SER A 15 -8.64 16.46 3.63
N ILE A 16 -8.69 17.38 2.69
CA ILE A 16 -7.52 17.81 1.92
C ILE A 16 -6.58 18.54 2.87
N ARG A 17 -5.37 18.01 3.07
CA ARG A 17 -4.33 18.58 3.94
C ARG A 17 -3.37 19.46 3.17
N ARG A 18 -3.08 19.08 1.94
CA ARG A 18 -2.15 19.81 1.07
C ARG A 18 -2.59 19.64 -0.38
N LYS A 19 -2.56 20.73 -1.11
CA LYS A 19 -2.78 20.74 -2.55
C LYS A 19 -1.75 21.63 -3.19
N THR A 20 -1.07 21.11 -4.21
CA THR A 20 -0.18 21.85 -5.08
C THR A 20 -0.76 21.83 -6.50
N GLU A 21 0.04 22.24 -7.49
CA GLU A 21 -0.38 22.18 -8.88
C GLU A 21 -0.57 20.71 -9.35
N HIS A 22 0.31 19.81 -8.89
CA HIS A 22 0.39 18.43 -9.40
C HIS A 22 0.13 17.34 -8.36
N THR A 23 0.02 17.68 -7.08
CA THR A 23 -0.26 16.70 -6.01
C THR A 23 -1.39 17.13 -5.10
N VAL A 24 -2.17 16.15 -4.64
CA VAL A 24 -3.21 16.34 -3.63
C VAL A 24 -3.02 15.32 -2.52
N ARG A 25 -2.81 15.78 -1.30
CA ARG A 25 -2.81 14.95 -0.11
C ARG A 25 -4.17 15.02 0.58
N THR A 26 -4.79 13.87 0.78
CA THR A 26 -6.05 13.68 1.49
C THR A 26 -5.85 12.78 2.71
N ASP A 27 -6.29 13.24 3.87
CA ASP A 27 -6.24 12.48 5.12
C ASP A 27 -7.65 12.04 5.52
N ILE A 28 -7.79 10.77 5.91
CA ILE A 28 -9.03 10.16 6.38
C ILE A 28 -8.74 9.44 7.70
N THR A 29 -9.56 9.70 8.70
CA THR A 29 -9.56 8.90 9.93
C THR A 29 -10.82 8.04 9.96
N LEU A 30 -10.63 6.74 10.09
CA LEU A 30 -11.71 5.78 10.32
C LEU A 30 -11.76 5.45 11.81
N ASP A 31 -12.88 5.78 12.44
CA ASP A 31 -13.19 5.30 13.78
C ASP A 31 -13.68 3.84 13.74
N GLU A 32 -14.00 3.26 14.88
CA GLU A 32 -14.44 1.87 14.97
C GLU A 32 -15.73 1.61 14.18
N LYS A 33 -16.66 2.58 14.16
CA LYS A 33 -17.94 2.47 13.45
C LYS A 33 -17.71 2.49 11.94
N ASP A 34 -16.88 3.42 11.45
CA ASP A 34 -16.53 3.50 10.04
C ASP A 34 -15.76 2.25 9.59
N ALA A 35 -14.80 1.80 10.40
CA ALA A 35 -14.00 0.62 10.13
C ALA A 35 -14.87 -0.63 9.92
N ARG A 36 -15.81 -0.87 10.83
CA ARG A 36 -16.78 -1.98 10.71
C ARG A 36 -17.69 -1.84 9.49
N ARG A 37 -18.21 -0.62 9.24
CA ARG A 37 -19.12 -0.35 8.12
C ARG A 37 -18.45 -0.54 6.76
N LEU A 38 -17.18 -0.12 6.64
CA LEU A 38 -16.43 -0.11 5.39
C LEU A 38 -15.56 -1.35 5.17
N GLY A 39 -15.50 -2.25 6.15
CA GLY A 39 -14.62 -3.44 6.09
C GLY A 39 -13.13 -3.09 6.06
N LYS A 40 -12.74 -1.95 6.65
CA LYS A 40 -11.36 -1.45 6.72
C LYS A 40 -10.85 -1.45 8.16
N ALA A 41 -9.57 -1.26 8.33
CA ALA A 41 -9.00 -1.10 9.65
C ALA A 41 -9.32 0.29 10.24
N GLN A 42 -9.55 0.37 11.54
CA GLN A 42 -9.57 1.65 12.25
C GLN A 42 -8.19 2.29 12.17
N GLY A 43 -8.10 3.60 11.93
CA GLY A 43 -6.85 4.34 11.89
C GLY A 43 -6.85 5.49 10.89
N THR A 44 -5.67 6.05 10.67
CA THR A 44 -5.45 7.14 9.74
C THR A 44 -4.97 6.61 8.40
N TYR A 45 -5.59 7.09 7.35
CA TYR A 45 -5.25 6.83 5.96
C TYR A 45 -4.84 8.16 5.32
N ILE A 46 -3.63 8.20 4.79
CA ILE A 46 -3.08 9.35 4.06
C ILE A 46 -2.95 8.91 2.61
N THR A 47 -3.64 9.58 1.71
CA THR A 47 -3.51 9.34 0.27
C THR A 47 -2.89 10.57 -0.40
N VAL A 48 -1.84 10.35 -1.15
CA VAL A 48 -1.24 11.36 -2.03
C VAL A 48 -1.53 10.95 -3.47
N GLU A 49 -2.36 11.74 -4.14
CA GLU A 49 -2.62 11.60 -5.58
C GLU A 49 -1.68 12.52 -6.34
N ALA A 50 -1.09 12.03 -7.43
CA ALA A 50 -0.16 12.77 -8.26
C ALA A 50 -0.56 12.70 -9.73
N ASP A 51 -0.45 13.82 -10.44
CA ASP A 51 -0.61 13.87 -11.88
C ASP A 51 0.54 13.15 -12.60
N ALA A 52 0.37 12.87 -13.90
CA ALA A 52 1.40 12.22 -14.71
C ALA A 52 2.71 13.03 -14.76
N ASP A 53 2.57 14.36 -14.73
CA ASP A 53 3.67 15.33 -14.81
C ASP A 53 4.14 15.83 -13.44
N ALA A 54 3.67 15.19 -12.34
CA ALA A 54 4.08 15.57 -10.99
C ALA A 54 5.59 15.42 -10.81
N ASP A 55 6.20 16.41 -10.18
CA ASP A 55 7.58 16.32 -9.72
C ASP A 55 7.71 15.19 -8.70
N ASN A 56 8.57 14.22 -9.02
CA ASN A 56 8.82 13.08 -8.13
C ASN A 56 9.35 13.55 -6.76
N ASP A 57 10.11 14.62 -6.67
CA ASP A 57 10.66 15.10 -5.39
C ASP A 57 9.56 15.65 -4.47
N GLU A 58 8.55 16.32 -5.02
CA GLU A 58 7.40 16.76 -4.25
C GLU A 58 6.58 15.58 -3.71
N LEU A 59 6.33 14.60 -4.57
CA LEU A 59 5.63 13.37 -4.20
C LEU A 59 6.41 12.59 -3.11
N VAL A 60 7.72 12.42 -3.28
CA VAL A 60 8.62 11.79 -2.31
C VAL A 60 8.58 12.52 -0.96
N CYS A 61 8.62 13.86 -0.96
CA CYS A 61 8.53 14.66 0.28
C CYS A 61 7.19 14.43 0.98
N SER A 62 6.07 14.50 0.25
CA SER A 62 4.74 14.33 0.81
C SER A 62 4.54 12.93 1.41
N LEU A 63 5.07 11.89 0.76
CA LEU A 63 5.03 10.53 1.27
C LEU A 63 5.94 10.34 2.49
N ALA A 64 7.14 10.92 2.48
CA ALA A 64 8.05 10.85 3.63
C ALA A 64 7.45 11.52 4.87
N ASP A 65 6.80 12.68 4.72
CA ASP A 65 6.07 13.34 5.79
C ASP A 65 4.95 12.44 6.33
N GLY A 66 4.13 11.86 5.45
CA GLY A 66 3.06 10.93 5.84
C GLY A 66 3.57 9.67 6.57
N LEU A 67 4.71 9.13 6.14
CA LEU A 67 5.36 8.01 6.80
C LEU A 67 5.85 8.40 8.21
N LYS A 68 6.52 9.55 8.37
CA LYS A 68 6.96 10.07 9.67
C LYS A 68 5.78 10.32 10.62
N GLU A 69 4.72 10.93 10.13
CA GLU A 69 3.50 11.20 10.92
C GLU A 69 2.84 9.90 11.41
N THR A 70 2.76 8.88 10.56
CA THR A 70 2.11 7.61 10.90
C THR A 70 2.99 6.67 11.71
N SER A 71 4.29 6.61 11.44
CA SER A 71 5.22 5.74 12.18
C SER A 71 5.64 6.32 13.53
N GLY A 72 5.77 7.64 13.63
CA GLY A 72 6.46 8.31 14.73
C GLY A 72 7.98 8.10 14.63
N ARG A 73 8.69 8.37 15.72
CA ARG A 73 10.14 8.17 15.77
C ARG A 73 10.46 6.66 15.79
N ALA A 74 11.35 6.25 14.92
CA ALA A 74 11.84 4.88 14.82
C ALA A 74 13.34 4.89 14.48
N ASP A 75 14.14 4.14 15.23
CA ASP A 75 15.58 3.99 15.00
C ASP A 75 15.88 2.70 14.22
N LYS A 76 15.00 1.68 14.32
CA LYS A 76 15.09 0.42 13.58
C LYS A 76 13.79 0.17 12.81
N VAL A 77 13.87 0.19 11.51
CA VAL A 77 12.73 -0.01 10.60
C VAL A 77 12.90 -1.33 9.84
N LEU A 78 11.86 -2.15 9.83
CA LEU A 78 11.76 -3.30 8.95
C LEU A 78 10.82 -2.97 7.79
N VAL A 79 11.35 -2.82 6.59
CA VAL A 79 10.57 -2.71 5.37
C VAL A 79 10.22 -4.12 4.87
N VAL A 80 8.93 -4.41 4.74
CA VAL A 80 8.42 -5.71 4.29
C VAL A 80 7.76 -5.53 2.93
N GLY A 81 8.39 -6.03 1.89
CA GLY A 81 7.86 -6.05 0.53
C GLY A 81 6.93 -7.24 0.33
N LEU A 82 5.62 -6.98 0.30
CA LEU A 82 4.59 -7.99 0.06
C LEU A 82 4.39 -8.23 -1.44
N GLY A 83 3.64 -9.26 -1.77
CA GLY A 83 3.23 -9.62 -3.11
C GLY A 83 4.02 -10.77 -3.75
N ASN A 84 3.55 -11.19 -4.91
CA ASN A 84 4.12 -12.30 -5.67
C ASN A 84 5.18 -11.78 -6.64
N PRO A 85 6.46 -12.18 -6.51
CA PRO A 85 7.55 -11.72 -7.38
C PRO A 85 7.42 -12.17 -8.84
N HIS A 86 6.48 -13.08 -9.15
CA HIS A 86 6.23 -13.60 -10.51
C HIS A 86 5.03 -12.94 -11.20
N LEU A 87 4.35 -11.99 -10.54
CA LEU A 87 3.21 -11.24 -11.09
C LEU A 87 3.54 -9.74 -11.09
N THR A 88 3.76 -9.15 -12.26
CA THR A 88 4.20 -7.75 -12.38
C THR A 88 3.33 -6.77 -11.58
N ALA A 89 2.01 -6.88 -11.65
CA ALA A 89 1.10 -6.02 -10.91
C ALA A 89 1.11 -6.23 -9.39
N ASP A 90 1.73 -7.31 -8.90
CA ASP A 90 1.80 -7.69 -7.49
C ASP A 90 3.24 -7.65 -6.92
N MET A 91 4.20 -7.14 -7.70
CA MET A 91 5.62 -7.15 -7.29
C MET A 91 6.13 -5.81 -6.73
N LEU A 92 5.24 -4.84 -6.47
CA LEU A 92 5.63 -3.51 -5.97
C LEU A 92 6.52 -3.60 -4.73
N GLY A 93 6.09 -4.35 -3.71
CA GLY A 93 6.85 -4.51 -2.48
C GLY A 93 8.21 -5.15 -2.70
N ASN A 94 8.29 -6.12 -3.61
CA ASN A 94 9.56 -6.78 -3.97
C ASN A 94 10.53 -5.76 -4.59
N LEU A 95 10.07 -4.94 -5.53
CA LEU A 95 10.91 -3.91 -6.18
C LEU A 95 11.34 -2.80 -5.22
N VAL A 96 10.47 -2.39 -4.28
CA VAL A 96 10.86 -1.42 -3.25
C VAL A 96 12.01 -1.97 -2.40
N THR A 97 11.93 -3.24 -1.99
CA THR A 97 13.02 -3.86 -1.20
C THR A 97 14.31 -4.08 -1.99
N ASP A 98 14.24 -4.16 -3.32
CA ASP A 98 15.43 -4.20 -4.18
C ASP A 98 16.11 -2.83 -4.33
N LYS A 99 15.30 -1.76 -4.30
CA LYS A 99 15.77 -0.38 -4.53
C LYS A 99 16.19 0.35 -3.24
N ILE A 100 15.70 -0.09 -2.08
CA ILE A 100 16.00 0.60 -0.82
C ILE A 100 17.40 0.26 -0.32
N GLU A 101 18.13 1.27 0.11
CA GLU A 101 19.43 1.08 0.75
C GLU A 101 19.23 0.53 2.17
N THR A 102 19.77 -0.66 2.42
CA THR A 102 19.72 -1.31 3.73
C THR A 102 20.97 -0.99 4.55
N GLY A 103 20.82 -0.92 5.86
CA GLY A 103 21.89 -0.57 6.79
C GLY A 103 21.53 -0.85 8.24
N GLU A 104 22.07 -0.09 9.16
CA GLU A 104 21.77 -0.25 10.59
C GLU A 104 20.31 0.10 10.90
N ARG A 105 19.80 1.18 10.32
CA ARG A 105 18.45 1.69 10.55
C ARG A 105 17.37 0.96 9.77
N ILE A 106 17.62 0.65 8.50
CA ILE A 106 16.64 0.02 7.62
C ILE A 106 17.07 -1.41 7.30
N LYS A 107 16.18 -2.36 7.59
CA LYS A 107 16.26 -3.75 7.14
C LYS A 107 15.15 -4.02 6.15
N ALA A 108 15.40 -4.83 5.14
CA ALA A 108 14.41 -5.21 4.13
C ALA A 108 14.14 -6.72 4.17
N LEU A 109 12.88 -7.09 3.98
CA LEU A 109 12.41 -8.47 3.96
C LEU A 109 11.41 -8.68 2.84
N ARG A 110 11.59 -9.75 2.07
CA ARG A 110 10.63 -10.25 1.06
C ARG A 110 10.11 -11.62 1.50
N PRO A 111 8.95 -11.70 2.17
CA PRO A 111 8.41 -12.98 2.62
C PRO A 111 7.87 -13.83 1.46
N SER A 112 7.59 -13.20 0.30
CA SER A 112 6.87 -13.81 -0.82
C SER A 112 5.44 -14.20 -0.45
N VAL A 113 4.79 -15.03 -1.25
CA VAL A 113 3.42 -15.50 -1.03
C VAL A 113 3.39 -17.00 -0.77
N THR A 114 2.38 -17.47 -0.03
CA THR A 114 2.20 -18.87 0.34
C THR A 114 2.20 -19.81 -0.87
N GLY A 115 1.65 -19.36 -2.00
CA GLY A 115 1.65 -20.16 -3.24
C GLY A 115 3.03 -20.40 -3.84
N VAL A 116 4.05 -19.61 -3.46
CA VAL A 116 5.44 -19.76 -3.92
C VAL A 116 6.27 -20.52 -2.89
N THR A 117 6.13 -20.19 -1.61
CA THR A 117 7.01 -20.69 -0.53
C THR A 117 6.39 -21.82 0.30
N GLY A 118 5.06 -21.98 0.27
CA GLY A 118 4.32 -22.85 1.19
C GLY A 118 4.21 -22.30 2.62
N ILE A 119 4.74 -21.10 2.89
CA ILE A 119 4.79 -20.48 4.22
C ILE A 119 3.95 -19.20 4.19
N GLU A 120 3.15 -18.95 5.23
CA GLU A 120 2.42 -17.70 5.35
C GLU A 120 3.38 -16.52 5.54
N SER A 121 3.13 -15.42 4.81
CA SER A 121 3.97 -14.21 4.91
C SER A 121 4.00 -13.67 6.34
N PHE A 122 2.90 -13.82 7.09
CA PHE A 122 2.82 -13.46 8.50
C PHE A 122 3.87 -14.21 9.35
N ASP A 123 4.00 -15.53 9.18
CA ASP A 123 4.92 -16.34 9.98
C ASP A 123 6.38 -15.93 9.74
N VAL A 124 6.73 -15.65 8.49
CA VAL A 124 8.06 -15.15 8.11
C VAL A 124 8.33 -13.80 8.77
N VAL A 125 7.39 -12.85 8.63
CA VAL A 125 7.53 -11.49 9.21
C VAL A 125 7.60 -11.56 10.72
N LYS A 126 6.74 -12.36 11.37
CA LYS A 126 6.74 -12.54 12.83
C LYS A 126 8.05 -13.12 13.34
N GLY A 127 8.56 -14.14 12.66
CA GLY A 127 9.86 -14.75 12.99
C GLY A 127 11.00 -13.73 12.94
N VAL A 128 11.06 -12.93 11.87
CA VAL A 128 12.09 -11.88 11.70
C VAL A 128 11.93 -10.79 12.75
N CYS A 129 10.70 -10.31 13.03
CA CYS A 129 10.43 -9.30 14.07
C CYS A 129 10.91 -9.76 15.44
N ASN A 130 10.73 -11.04 15.78
CA ASN A 130 11.18 -11.59 17.06
C ASN A 130 12.71 -11.56 17.22
N VAL A 131 13.45 -11.65 16.12
CA VAL A 131 14.92 -11.64 16.11
C VAL A 131 15.46 -10.22 16.11
N ILE A 132 15.04 -9.39 15.14
CA ILE A 132 15.63 -8.07 14.93
C ILE A 132 15.02 -6.98 15.79
N LYS A 133 13.81 -7.20 16.34
CA LYS A 133 13.06 -6.29 17.24
C LYS A 133 13.01 -4.87 16.66
N PRO A 134 12.34 -4.67 15.50
CA PRO A 134 12.21 -3.34 14.92
C PRO A 134 11.28 -2.46 15.78
N ASP A 135 11.46 -1.14 15.71
CA ASP A 135 10.53 -0.18 16.35
C ASP A 135 9.25 -0.04 15.52
N VAL A 136 9.39 -0.18 14.19
CA VAL A 136 8.28 -0.14 13.24
C VAL A 136 8.50 -1.09 12.08
N VAL A 137 7.42 -1.72 11.63
CA VAL A 137 7.33 -2.44 10.36
C VAL A 137 6.64 -1.55 9.35
N VAL A 138 7.23 -1.34 8.18
CA VAL A 138 6.58 -0.69 7.04
C VAL A 138 6.30 -1.74 5.98
N ALA A 139 5.03 -2.12 5.83
CA ALA A 139 4.60 -3.08 4.83
C ALA A 139 4.29 -2.35 3.51
N VAL A 140 4.88 -2.82 2.42
CA VAL A 140 4.66 -2.29 1.06
C VAL A 140 3.89 -3.32 0.24
N ASP A 141 2.79 -2.90 -0.39
CA ASP A 141 1.93 -3.81 -1.15
C ASP A 141 1.30 -3.12 -2.38
N SER A 142 0.93 -3.93 -3.36
CA SER A 142 0.09 -3.52 -4.48
C SER A 142 -1.37 -3.48 -4.03
N LEU A 143 -2.12 -2.47 -4.43
CA LEU A 143 -3.51 -2.28 -4.03
C LEU A 143 -4.46 -2.42 -5.24
N ALA A 144 -5.74 -2.63 -4.95
CA ALA A 144 -6.83 -2.52 -5.90
C ALA A 144 -7.55 -1.17 -5.73
N SER A 145 -7.97 -0.56 -6.84
CA SER A 145 -8.78 0.66 -6.88
C SER A 145 -10.16 0.40 -7.48
N ALA A 146 -11.14 1.17 -7.06
CA ALA A 146 -12.44 1.26 -7.71
C ALA A 146 -12.50 2.37 -8.78
N THR A 147 -11.34 2.89 -9.20
CA THR A 147 -11.25 3.96 -10.21
C THR A 147 -9.99 3.77 -11.05
N VAL A 148 -10.15 3.69 -12.38
CA VAL A 148 -9.02 3.50 -13.31
C VAL A 148 -8.01 4.65 -13.23
N SER A 149 -8.48 5.88 -13.02
CA SER A 149 -7.63 7.08 -12.98
C SER A 149 -6.58 7.09 -11.87
N ARG A 150 -6.74 6.27 -10.83
CA ARG A 150 -5.81 6.19 -9.68
C ARG A 150 -4.69 5.18 -9.86
N ILE A 151 -4.75 4.33 -10.87
CA ILE A 151 -3.70 3.31 -11.10
C ILE A 151 -2.35 3.99 -11.30
N GLY A 152 -1.36 3.63 -10.45
CA GLY A 152 -0.01 4.18 -10.48
C GLY A 152 0.11 5.66 -10.12
N ARG A 153 -0.99 6.30 -9.66
CA ARG A 153 -1.04 7.74 -9.35
C ARG A 153 -1.43 8.07 -7.92
N ALA A 154 -2.06 7.15 -7.21
CA ALA A 154 -2.47 7.32 -5.82
C ALA A 154 -1.58 6.47 -4.92
N PHE A 155 -1.00 7.05 -3.89
CA PHE A 155 -0.17 6.38 -2.90
C PHE A 155 -0.88 6.46 -1.55
N GLN A 156 -1.23 5.33 -0.97
CA GLN A 156 -1.94 5.31 0.31
C GLN A 156 -1.05 4.78 1.42
N ILE A 157 -0.94 5.55 2.51
CA ILE A 157 -0.31 5.16 3.77
C ILE A 157 -1.41 4.86 4.78
N CYS A 158 -1.29 3.78 5.55
CA CYS A 158 -2.22 3.44 6.63
C CYS A 158 -1.47 3.19 7.94
N SER A 159 -1.93 3.83 9.02
CA SER A 159 -1.30 3.75 10.34
C SER A 159 -1.57 2.43 11.09
N SER A 160 -2.44 1.58 10.57
CA SER A 160 -2.93 0.38 11.26
C SER A 160 -2.46 -0.93 10.63
N GLY A 161 -1.48 -0.86 9.71
CA GLY A 161 -0.99 -2.03 9.01
C GLY A 161 -1.86 -2.46 7.82
N ILE A 162 -1.76 -3.72 7.41
CA ILE A 162 -2.37 -4.23 6.18
C ILE A 162 -2.81 -5.68 6.33
N THR A 163 -3.86 -6.06 5.60
CA THR A 163 -4.22 -7.46 5.35
C THR A 163 -3.73 -7.83 3.95
N PRO A 164 -2.66 -8.62 3.82
CA PRO A 164 -2.10 -8.97 2.51
C PRO A 164 -3.15 -9.63 1.62
N GLY A 165 -3.27 -9.21 0.36
CA GLY A 165 -4.20 -9.79 -0.60
C GLY A 165 -5.68 -9.47 -0.37
N SER A 166 -6.03 -8.53 0.51
CA SER A 166 -7.43 -8.15 0.77
C SER A 166 -8.13 -7.63 -0.48
N GLY A 167 -7.41 -6.89 -1.32
CA GLY A 167 -7.93 -6.33 -2.57
C GLY A 167 -8.28 -7.38 -3.63
N VAL A 168 -7.83 -8.63 -3.47
CA VAL A 168 -8.11 -9.75 -4.37
C VAL A 168 -8.85 -10.90 -3.68
N GLY A 169 -9.51 -10.61 -2.55
CA GLY A 169 -10.37 -11.57 -1.84
C GLY A 169 -9.62 -12.65 -1.04
N ASN A 170 -8.32 -12.55 -0.89
CA ASN A 170 -7.52 -13.47 -0.08
C ASN A 170 -7.53 -13.02 1.39
N HIS A 171 -8.19 -13.79 2.26
CA HIS A 171 -8.21 -13.53 3.70
C HIS A 171 -6.98 -14.13 4.38
N ARG A 172 -5.90 -13.35 4.46
CA ARG A 172 -4.66 -13.72 5.16
C ARG A 172 -4.59 -13.09 6.54
N ILE A 173 -3.67 -13.57 7.38
CA ILE A 173 -3.42 -12.97 8.69
C ILE A 173 -2.92 -11.54 8.49
N ARG A 174 -3.59 -10.61 9.16
CA ARG A 174 -3.26 -9.20 9.10
C ARG A 174 -1.91 -8.91 9.75
N LEU A 175 -1.11 -8.07 9.12
CA LEU A 175 0.09 -7.47 9.69
C LEU A 175 -0.29 -6.17 10.40
N CYS A 176 -0.39 -6.22 11.72
CA CYS A 176 -0.79 -5.09 12.58
C CYS A 176 -0.15 -5.23 13.96
N TYR A 177 -0.33 -4.23 14.81
CA TYR A 177 0.22 -4.26 16.17
C TYR A 177 -0.28 -5.47 16.97
N GLU A 178 -1.55 -5.79 16.88
CA GLU A 178 -2.19 -6.87 17.66
C GLU A 178 -1.61 -8.26 17.32
N THR A 179 -1.17 -8.45 16.09
CA THR A 179 -0.62 -9.75 15.62
C THR A 179 0.91 -9.82 15.77
N LEU A 180 1.61 -8.74 15.46
CA LEU A 180 3.07 -8.71 15.46
C LEU A 180 3.68 -8.26 16.80
N GLY A 181 2.95 -7.47 17.62
CA GLY A 181 3.46 -6.88 18.85
C GLY A 181 4.42 -5.71 18.61
N VAL A 182 4.47 -5.20 17.37
CA VAL A 182 5.26 -4.04 16.94
C VAL A 182 4.37 -3.15 16.09
N LYS A 183 4.62 -1.84 16.11
CA LYS A 183 3.88 -0.90 15.26
C LYS A 183 4.01 -1.26 13.79
N VAL A 184 2.90 -1.28 13.06
CA VAL A 184 2.87 -1.54 11.63
C VAL A 184 2.23 -0.38 10.91
N VAL A 185 2.93 0.15 9.93
CA VAL A 185 2.44 1.12 8.95
C VAL A 185 2.44 0.43 7.59
N SER A 186 1.49 0.70 6.74
CA SER A 186 1.56 0.23 5.36
C SER A 186 1.60 1.38 4.38
N ILE A 187 2.23 1.16 3.24
CA ILE A 187 2.19 2.03 2.07
C ILE A 187 1.92 1.18 0.84
N GLY A 188 1.02 1.63 -0.03
CA GLY A 188 0.72 0.90 -1.24
C GLY A 188 0.20 1.79 -2.36
N VAL A 189 0.17 1.22 -3.56
CA VAL A 189 -0.26 1.89 -4.80
C VAL A 189 -1.24 0.99 -5.52
N PRO A 190 -2.41 1.48 -5.95
CA PRO A 190 -3.28 0.71 -6.81
C PRO A 190 -2.63 0.47 -8.17
N LEU A 191 -2.46 -0.79 -8.51
CA LEU A 191 -1.89 -1.24 -9.78
C LEU A 191 -2.89 -2.08 -10.58
N VAL A 192 -4.04 -2.37 -9.97
CA VAL A 192 -5.11 -3.16 -10.56
C VAL A 192 -6.49 -2.55 -10.30
N VAL A 193 -7.42 -2.84 -11.20
CA VAL A 193 -8.87 -2.65 -11.02
C VAL A 193 -9.59 -3.93 -11.39
N TYR A 194 -10.80 -4.12 -10.88
CA TYR A 194 -11.66 -5.19 -11.37
C TYR A 194 -12.26 -4.86 -12.73
N ALA A 195 -12.47 -5.85 -13.59
CA ALA A 195 -13.13 -5.63 -14.88
C ALA A 195 -14.57 -5.10 -14.71
N SER A 196 -15.24 -5.46 -13.60
CA SER A 196 -16.53 -4.89 -13.22
C SER A 196 -16.46 -3.38 -13.02
N THR A 197 -15.41 -2.86 -12.40
CA THR A 197 -15.18 -1.42 -12.24
C THR A 197 -15.10 -0.70 -13.58
N ILE A 198 -14.34 -1.26 -14.54
CA ILE A 198 -14.24 -0.69 -15.89
C ILE A 198 -15.60 -0.68 -16.60
N ALA A 199 -16.35 -1.79 -16.48
CA ALA A 199 -17.69 -1.88 -17.06
C ALA A 199 -18.65 -0.83 -16.47
N GLU A 200 -18.61 -0.60 -15.15
CA GLU A 200 -19.40 0.42 -14.46
C GLU A 200 -19.02 1.84 -14.89
N GLU A 201 -17.72 2.16 -14.97
CA GLU A 201 -17.23 3.46 -15.46
C GLU A 201 -17.66 3.74 -16.92
N CYS A 202 -17.79 2.69 -17.73
CA CYS A 202 -18.33 2.78 -19.09
C CYS A 202 -19.88 2.81 -19.16
N GLY A 203 -20.57 2.85 -18.01
CA GLY A 203 -22.05 2.88 -17.94
C GLY A 203 -22.71 1.51 -18.11
N GLY A 204 -21.94 0.42 -18.06
CA GLY A 204 -22.45 -0.94 -18.11
C GLY A 204 -22.96 -1.44 -16.75
N LYS A 205 -23.66 -2.57 -16.79
CA LYS A 205 -24.05 -3.31 -15.57
C LYS A 205 -23.30 -4.65 -15.60
N PRO A 206 -22.16 -4.75 -14.89
CA PRO A 206 -21.35 -5.96 -14.93
C PRO A 206 -22.11 -7.15 -14.30
N ASP A 207 -21.89 -8.32 -14.84
CA ASP A 207 -22.25 -9.58 -14.20
C ASP A 207 -21.18 -10.04 -13.20
N GLY A 208 -21.47 -11.05 -12.38
CA GLY A 208 -20.56 -11.55 -11.35
C GLY A 208 -19.22 -12.06 -11.89
N LYS A 209 -19.13 -12.44 -13.18
CA LYS A 209 -17.90 -12.95 -13.79
C LYS A 209 -16.84 -11.86 -13.96
N LEU A 210 -17.26 -10.62 -14.25
CA LEU A 210 -16.35 -9.51 -14.37
C LEU A 210 -15.71 -9.11 -13.03
N SER A 211 -16.35 -9.46 -11.91
CA SER A 211 -15.78 -9.25 -10.57
C SER A 211 -14.70 -10.28 -10.19
N GLU A 212 -14.51 -11.32 -11.00
CA GLU A 212 -13.45 -12.31 -10.82
C GLU A 212 -12.20 -11.98 -11.65
N LEU A 213 -12.32 -11.02 -12.58
CA LEU A 213 -11.23 -10.61 -13.46
C LEU A 213 -10.56 -9.34 -12.96
N ILE A 214 -9.23 -9.37 -12.92
CA ILE A 214 -8.39 -8.24 -12.54
C ILE A 214 -7.68 -7.72 -13.78
N VAL A 215 -7.70 -6.40 -13.97
CA VAL A 215 -7.13 -5.71 -15.12
C VAL A 215 -6.02 -4.76 -14.65
N THR A 216 -4.96 -4.70 -15.43
CA THR A 216 -3.81 -3.83 -15.20
C THR A 216 -3.46 -3.09 -16.51
N PRO A 217 -2.82 -1.90 -16.45
CA PRO A 217 -2.36 -1.20 -17.65
C PRO A 217 -1.35 -2.02 -18.46
N LYS A 218 -1.31 -1.77 -19.76
CA LYS A 218 -0.36 -2.45 -20.67
C LYS A 218 1.12 -2.15 -20.37
N ASP A 219 1.40 -1.02 -19.73
CA ASP A 219 2.72 -0.53 -19.32
C ASP A 219 2.98 -0.72 -17.82
N ILE A 220 2.37 -1.76 -17.24
CA ILE A 220 2.43 -2.05 -15.80
C ILE A 220 3.86 -2.23 -15.28
N ASP A 221 4.76 -2.79 -16.06
CA ASP A 221 6.17 -2.97 -15.74
C ASP A 221 6.87 -1.63 -15.49
N TYR A 222 6.64 -0.64 -16.34
CA TYR A 222 7.13 0.72 -16.14
C TYR A 222 6.48 1.39 -14.93
N LEU A 223 5.16 1.27 -14.77
CA LEU A 223 4.43 1.89 -13.66
C LEU A 223 4.87 1.35 -12.30
N VAL A 224 5.01 0.03 -12.17
CA VAL A 224 5.40 -0.58 -10.89
C VAL A 224 6.83 -0.21 -10.52
N ASP A 225 7.75 -0.14 -11.49
CA ASP A 225 9.13 0.26 -11.27
C ASP A 225 9.24 1.73 -10.80
N ARG A 226 8.53 2.65 -11.48
CA ARG A 226 8.43 4.06 -11.09
C ARG A 226 7.85 4.21 -9.68
N CYS A 227 6.75 3.53 -9.37
CA CYS A 227 6.15 3.59 -8.04
C CYS A 227 7.10 3.05 -6.96
N ALA A 228 7.83 1.98 -7.25
CA ALA A 228 8.82 1.42 -6.34
C ALA A 228 9.98 2.38 -6.09
N GLU A 229 10.45 3.09 -7.10
CA GLU A 229 11.48 4.13 -6.97
C GLU A 229 11.01 5.27 -6.06
N VAL A 230 9.80 5.79 -6.27
CA VAL A 230 9.22 6.85 -5.43
C VAL A 230 9.10 6.41 -3.98
N ILE A 231 8.57 5.21 -3.73
CA ILE A 231 8.41 4.69 -2.36
C ILE A 231 9.76 4.46 -1.70
N SER A 232 10.75 3.90 -2.39
CA SER A 232 12.07 3.64 -1.81
C SER A 232 12.77 4.95 -1.42
N LYS A 233 12.68 6.00 -2.25
CA LYS A 233 13.18 7.35 -1.92
C LYS A 233 12.45 7.96 -0.73
N ALA A 234 11.12 7.81 -0.67
CA ALA A 234 10.32 8.32 0.46
C ALA A 234 10.66 7.61 1.78
N LEU A 235 10.88 6.30 1.76
CA LEU A 235 11.32 5.53 2.92
C LEU A 235 12.72 5.96 3.39
N SER A 236 13.67 6.11 2.47
CA SER A 236 15.01 6.61 2.79
C SER A 236 14.95 8.00 3.42
N LYS A 237 14.18 8.93 2.82
CA LYS A 237 13.99 10.28 3.35
C LYS A 237 13.26 10.28 4.72
N ALA A 238 12.37 9.35 4.95
CA ALA A 238 11.63 9.28 6.21
C ALA A 238 12.50 8.76 7.37
N PHE A 239 13.39 7.79 7.13
CA PHE A 239 14.03 7.03 8.19
C PHE A 239 15.56 7.08 8.22
N VAL A 240 16.23 7.57 7.18
CA VAL A 240 17.71 7.70 7.16
C VAL A 240 18.16 9.12 7.41
N THR A 241 17.38 10.12 6.97
CA THR A 241 17.67 11.55 7.14
C THR A 241 17.10 12.08 8.42
#